data_2025a74309047830ccfd5015a6b04fe4
#
_entry.id   2025a74309047830ccfd5015a6b04fe4
#
_cell.length_a   1.000
_cell.length_b   1.000
_cell.length_c   1.000
_cell.angle_alpha   90.00
_cell.angle_beta   90.00
_cell.angle_gamma   90.00
#
_symmetry.space_group_name_H-M   'P 1'
#
loop_
_entity.id
_entity.type
_entity.pdbx_description
1 polymer ?
#
loop_
_entity_poly.entity_id
_entity_poly.type
_entity_poly.pdbx_seq_one_letter_code
_entity_poly.pdbx_strand_id
1 'polypeptide(L)'
;VERSRGLGDVYKRQDNNTARLAVVGEDPMLLSEQDPENVSKANKAVSIASSPLRERITRFDVNWNIIAWPGTHWAKRVFPKMSEDEAQLALADAIFDASRVKGADPIQAWKIHNKNLRERTEWLNTKNFEALHFYTDGTDLTVGLADGHEWMGGASMAQNGIVCNPNIPSEEVFTTPHCLRVDGEVSATKPLSHQGSLI
;
A
#
# COMPACT_ATOMS: atom_id res chain seq x y z
N VAL A 1 9.70 -23.38 5.47
CA VAL A 1 9.39 -22.28 4.54
C VAL A 1 9.99 -22.67 3.19
N GLU A 2 9.16 -23.15 2.27
CA GLU A 2 9.61 -23.42 0.90
C GLU A 2 9.98 -22.09 0.24
N ARG A 3 11.24 -21.92 -0.10
CA ARG A 3 11.67 -20.80 -0.93
C ARG A 3 10.95 -20.86 -2.27
N SER A 4 10.32 -19.79 -2.68
CA SER A 4 9.68 -19.65 -3.98
C SER A 4 10.60 -20.17 -5.09
N ARG A 5 10.19 -21.21 -5.79
CA ARG A 5 10.93 -21.84 -6.90
C ARG A 5 10.82 -21.06 -8.22
N GLY A 6 10.72 -19.75 -8.12
CA GLY A 6 10.73 -18.85 -9.26
C GLY A 6 9.33 -18.39 -9.71
N LEU A 7 9.35 -17.34 -10.51
CA LEU A 7 8.15 -16.66 -11.02
C LEU A 7 7.17 -17.61 -11.74
N GLY A 8 7.66 -18.66 -12.41
CA GLY A 8 6.82 -19.62 -13.14
C GLY A 8 5.82 -20.39 -12.25
N ASP A 9 6.19 -20.70 -10.99
CA ASP A 9 5.27 -21.39 -10.08
C ASP A 9 4.19 -20.45 -9.53
N VAL A 10 4.50 -19.16 -9.42
CA VAL A 10 3.53 -18.13 -9.02
C VAL A 10 2.45 -17.98 -10.09
N TYR A 11 2.82 -18.00 -11.36
CA TYR A 11 1.86 -17.93 -12.49
C TYR A 11 0.91 -19.12 -12.49
N LYS A 12 1.44 -20.35 -12.38
CA LYS A 12 0.63 -21.57 -12.36
C LYS A 12 -0.39 -21.60 -11.23
N ARG A 13 -0.02 -21.07 -10.05
CA ARG A 13 -0.93 -20.99 -8.91
C ARG A 13 -2.05 -19.99 -9.12
N GLN A 14 -1.79 -18.89 -9.81
CA GLN A 14 -2.82 -17.88 -10.12
C GLN A 14 -3.82 -18.36 -11.17
N ASP A 15 -3.39 -19.19 -12.13
CA ASP A 15 -4.32 -19.80 -13.10
C ASP A 15 -5.32 -20.73 -12.41
N ASN A 16 -5.05 -21.20 -11.21
CA ASN A 16 -5.93 -22.02 -10.39
C ASN A 16 -6.80 -21.22 -9.41
N ASN A 17 -7.04 -19.94 -9.66
CA ASN A 17 -7.87 -19.07 -8.81
C ASN A 17 -7.37 -18.95 -7.35
N THR A 18 -6.07 -18.86 -7.18
CA THR A 18 -5.39 -18.81 -5.88
C THR A 18 -5.43 -17.38 -5.31
N ALA A 19 -5.75 -17.23 -4.04
CA ALA A 19 -5.59 -15.97 -3.31
C ALA A 19 -4.10 -15.64 -3.10
N ARG A 20 -3.75 -14.35 -3.07
CA ARG A 20 -2.41 -13.88 -2.74
C ARG A 20 -2.38 -13.16 -1.40
N LEU A 21 -1.48 -13.59 -0.51
CA LEU A 21 -1.12 -12.85 0.70
C LEU A 21 0.34 -12.40 0.60
N ALA A 22 0.58 -11.09 0.69
CA ALA A 22 1.92 -10.54 0.84
C ALA A 22 2.14 -10.13 2.30
N VAL A 23 3.27 -10.53 2.86
CA VAL A 23 3.70 -10.15 4.22
C VAL A 23 4.90 -9.23 4.07
N VAL A 24 4.78 -7.99 4.54
CA VAL A 24 5.79 -6.94 4.42
C VAL A 24 6.34 -6.60 5.80
N GLY A 25 7.64 -6.65 5.97
CA GLY A 25 8.29 -6.39 7.27
C GLY A 25 9.82 -6.33 7.12
N GLU A 26 10.29 -6.03 5.91
CA GLU A 26 11.70 -5.96 5.58
C GLU A 26 12.38 -4.72 6.18
N ASP A 27 13.71 -4.72 6.15
CA ASP A 27 14.48 -3.52 6.49
C ASP A 27 14.25 -2.43 5.44
N PRO A 28 13.65 -1.28 5.80
CA PRO A 28 13.38 -0.20 4.86
C PRO A 28 14.65 0.43 4.29
N MET A 29 15.81 0.18 4.91
CA MET A 29 17.10 0.73 4.52
C MET A 29 18.04 -0.32 3.91
N LEU A 30 17.55 -1.53 3.63
CA LEU A 30 18.37 -2.66 3.17
C LEU A 30 19.27 -2.33 1.97
N LEU A 31 18.80 -1.48 1.08
CA LEU A 31 19.52 -1.10 -0.13
C LEU A 31 20.08 0.33 -0.10
N SER A 32 19.99 1.03 1.05
CA SER A 32 20.37 2.45 1.16
C SER A 32 21.86 2.71 0.91
N GLU A 33 22.73 1.73 1.16
CA GLU A 33 24.17 1.84 0.98
C GLU A 33 24.64 1.23 -0.36
N GLN A 34 23.72 0.70 -1.16
CA GLN A 34 24.04 0.12 -2.45
C GLN A 34 24.10 1.19 -3.54
N ASP A 35 24.87 0.92 -4.60
CA ASP A 35 24.92 1.77 -5.77
C ASP A 35 23.52 1.95 -6.38
N PRO A 36 22.97 3.19 -6.44
CA PRO A 36 21.62 3.46 -6.93
C PRO A 36 21.39 2.95 -8.36
N GLU A 37 22.43 2.97 -9.21
CA GLU A 37 22.34 2.50 -10.60
C GLU A 37 22.12 0.98 -10.67
N ASN A 38 22.83 0.23 -9.84
CA ASN A 38 22.67 -1.22 -9.73
C ASN A 38 21.32 -1.59 -9.12
N VAL A 39 20.87 -0.87 -8.09
CA VAL A 39 19.55 -1.04 -7.49
C VAL A 39 18.46 -0.77 -8.53
N SER A 40 18.58 0.29 -9.30
CA SER A 40 17.63 0.64 -10.37
C SER A 40 17.57 -0.43 -11.46
N LYS A 41 18.73 -0.93 -11.92
CA LYS A 41 18.82 -2.01 -12.92
C LYS A 41 18.16 -3.30 -12.40
N ALA A 42 18.44 -3.69 -11.16
CA ALA A 42 17.85 -4.86 -10.53
C ALA A 42 16.32 -4.73 -10.39
N ASN A 43 15.85 -3.60 -9.88
CA ASN A 43 14.43 -3.31 -9.74
C ASN A 43 13.70 -3.30 -11.09
N LYS A 44 14.31 -2.73 -12.13
CA LYS A 44 13.78 -2.75 -13.49
C LYS A 44 13.66 -4.17 -14.04
N ALA A 45 14.68 -5.00 -13.85
CA ALA A 45 14.66 -6.40 -14.28
C ALA A 45 13.54 -7.20 -13.57
N VAL A 46 13.41 -7.07 -12.24
CA VAL A 46 12.35 -7.68 -11.46
C VAL A 46 10.97 -7.15 -11.90
N SER A 47 10.87 -5.85 -12.14
CA SER A 47 9.65 -5.21 -12.61
C SER A 47 9.17 -5.76 -13.95
N ILE A 48 10.07 -5.92 -14.92
CA ILE A 48 9.77 -6.52 -16.22
C ILE A 48 9.35 -7.98 -16.05
N ALA A 49 10.14 -8.77 -15.32
CA ALA A 49 9.86 -10.18 -15.11
C ALA A 49 8.55 -10.45 -14.36
N SER A 50 8.13 -9.55 -13.48
CA SER A 50 6.88 -9.68 -12.70
C SER A 50 5.67 -8.97 -13.33
N SER A 51 5.83 -8.32 -14.49
CA SER A 51 4.76 -7.54 -15.14
C SER A 51 3.45 -8.33 -15.33
N PRO A 52 3.46 -9.56 -15.87
CA PRO A 52 2.22 -10.30 -16.08
C PRO A 52 1.48 -10.61 -14.78
N LEU A 53 2.22 -10.87 -13.70
CA LEU A 53 1.64 -11.06 -12.36
C LEU A 53 1.01 -9.77 -11.83
N ARG A 54 1.74 -8.66 -11.95
CA ARG A 54 1.24 -7.36 -11.48
C ARG A 54 0.02 -6.92 -12.26
N GLU A 55 -0.04 -7.15 -13.57
CA GLU A 55 -1.21 -6.85 -14.37
C GLU A 55 -2.47 -7.57 -13.86
N ARG A 56 -2.36 -8.85 -13.50
CA ARG A 56 -3.48 -9.60 -12.93
C ARG A 56 -3.91 -9.06 -11.57
N ILE A 57 -2.94 -8.66 -10.73
CA ILE A 57 -3.22 -8.03 -9.43
C ILE A 57 -3.88 -6.67 -9.64
N THR A 58 -3.34 -5.83 -10.54
CA THR A 58 -3.88 -4.51 -10.86
C THR A 58 -5.29 -4.58 -11.45
N ARG A 59 -5.57 -5.58 -12.30
CA ARG A 59 -6.91 -5.85 -12.81
C ARG A 59 -7.85 -6.45 -11.78
N PHE A 60 -7.32 -6.80 -10.62
CA PHE A 60 -8.05 -7.45 -9.56
C PHE A 60 -8.69 -8.79 -9.98
N ASP A 61 -7.99 -9.54 -10.86
CA ASP A 61 -8.42 -10.85 -11.35
C ASP A 61 -8.61 -11.86 -10.22
N VAL A 62 -7.76 -11.75 -9.18
CA VAL A 62 -7.79 -12.59 -7.97
C VAL A 62 -7.81 -11.73 -6.72
N ASN A 63 -8.41 -12.23 -5.66
CA ASN A 63 -8.37 -11.58 -4.37
C ASN A 63 -6.95 -11.62 -3.79
N TRP A 64 -6.53 -10.51 -3.19
CA TRP A 64 -5.23 -10.38 -2.58
C TRP A 64 -5.26 -9.51 -1.35
N ASN A 65 -4.24 -9.64 -0.54
CA ASN A 65 -4.07 -8.84 0.66
C ASN A 65 -2.59 -8.60 0.94
N ILE A 66 -2.28 -7.45 1.52
CA ILE A 66 -0.95 -7.11 2.07
C ILE A 66 -1.13 -6.86 3.55
N ILE A 67 -0.29 -7.50 4.36
CA ILE A 67 -0.21 -7.28 5.81
C ILE A 67 1.20 -6.90 6.20
N ALA A 68 1.31 -6.11 7.27
CA ALA A 68 2.59 -5.78 7.86
C ALA A 68 3.03 -6.86 8.86
N TRP A 69 4.36 -7.09 8.94
CA TRP A 69 5.01 -7.91 9.93
C TRP A 69 6.07 -7.08 10.68
N PRO A 70 6.17 -7.16 12.00
CA PRO A 70 7.12 -6.38 12.78
C PRO A 70 8.54 -6.93 12.65
N GLY A 71 9.21 -6.66 11.51
CA GLY A 71 10.59 -7.02 11.29
C GLY A 71 11.53 -6.29 12.25
N THR A 72 12.60 -6.97 12.74
CA THR A 72 13.53 -6.43 13.74
C THR A 72 14.18 -5.12 13.29
N HIS A 73 14.68 -5.06 12.07
CA HIS A 73 15.32 -3.85 11.54
C HIS A 73 14.34 -2.68 11.41
N TRP A 74 13.12 -2.93 10.94
CA TRP A 74 12.08 -1.92 10.90
C TRP A 74 11.72 -1.44 12.30
N ALA A 75 11.53 -2.37 13.25
CA ALA A 75 11.23 -2.03 14.64
C ALA A 75 12.30 -1.13 15.28
N LYS A 76 13.58 -1.44 15.08
CA LYS A 76 14.70 -0.62 15.58
C LYS A 76 14.75 0.76 14.92
N ARG A 77 14.29 0.91 13.69
CA ARG A 77 14.18 2.23 13.03
C ARG A 77 13.08 3.10 13.66
N VAL A 78 11.96 2.47 14.01
CA VAL A 78 10.81 3.17 14.64
C VAL A 78 11.11 3.47 16.12
N PHE A 79 11.69 2.51 16.82
CA PHE A 79 11.98 2.58 18.26
C PHE A 79 13.48 2.42 18.56
N PRO A 80 14.34 3.39 18.17
CA PRO A 80 15.79 3.23 18.21
C PRO A 80 16.38 3.08 19.63
N LYS A 81 15.66 3.54 20.64
CA LYS A 81 16.10 3.54 22.05
C LYS A 81 15.73 2.24 22.80
N MET A 82 14.85 1.42 22.27
CA MET A 82 14.44 0.15 22.87
C MET A 82 15.43 -0.98 22.51
N SER A 83 15.48 -2.05 23.28
CA SER A 83 16.11 -3.30 22.84
C SER A 83 15.42 -3.84 21.57
N GLU A 84 16.03 -4.82 20.90
CA GLU A 84 15.43 -5.40 19.69
C GLU A 84 14.06 -6.03 19.98
N ASP A 85 13.98 -6.83 21.04
CA ASP A 85 12.74 -7.51 21.42
C ASP A 85 11.65 -6.53 21.84
N GLU A 86 11.98 -5.52 22.65
CA GLU A 86 11.05 -4.47 23.05
C GLU A 86 10.55 -3.66 21.84
N ALA A 87 11.45 -3.29 20.95
CA ALA A 87 11.10 -2.56 19.71
C ALA A 87 10.18 -3.38 18.82
N GLN A 88 10.44 -4.68 18.67
CA GLN A 88 9.63 -5.57 17.86
C GLN A 88 8.23 -5.77 18.46
N LEU A 89 8.12 -5.93 19.77
CA LEU A 89 6.85 -5.99 20.46
C LEU A 89 6.06 -4.69 20.34
N ALA A 90 6.73 -3.54 20.52
CA ALA A 90 6.11 -2.22 20.36
C ALA A 90 5.62 -1.99 18.91
N LEU A 91 6.39 -2.42 17.91
CA LEU A 91 5.97 -2.33 16.52
C LEU A 91 4.79 -3.28 16.22
N ALA A 92 4.80 -4.50 16.75
CA ALA A 92 3.69 -5.43 16.64
C ALA A 92 2.41 -4.83 17.23
N ASP A 93 2.51 -4.23 18.41
CA ASP A 93 1.40 -3.57 19.09
C ASP A 93 0.81 -2.42 18.24
N ALA A 94 1.67 -1.58 17.67
CA ALA A 94 1.28 -0.49 16.78
C ALA A 94 0.62 -1.01 15.47
N ILE A 95 1.16 -2.08 14.88
CA ILE A 95 0.57 -2.71 13.69
C ILE A 95 -0.83 -3.26 14.00
N PHE A 96 -0.99 -3.94 15.13
CA PHE A 96 -2.28 -4.51 15.52
C PHE A 96 -3.31 -3.44 15.83
N ASP A 97 -2.89 -2.33 16.45
CA ASP A 97 -3.75 -1.18 16.70
C ASP A 97 -4.21 -0.54 15.39
N ALA A 98 -3.27 -0.20 14.51
CA ALA A 98 -3.57 0.36 13.19
C ALA A 98 -4.46 -0.58 12.36
N SER A 99 -4.27 -1.89 12.47
CA SER A 99 -5.04 -2.91 11.76
C SER A 99 -6.41 -3.22 12.42
N ARG A 100 -6.78 -2.55 13.51
CA ARG A 100 -8.07 -2.73 14.22
C ARG A 100 -8.32 -4.15 14.72
N VAL A 101 -7.25 -4.88 15.08
CA VAL A 101 -7.38 -6.27 15.54
C VAL A 101 -7.29 -6.43 17.05
N LYS A 102 -7.04 -5.35 17.80
CA LYS A 102 -6.93 -5.36 19.27
C LYS A 102 -8.27 -5.28 20.00
N GLY A 103 -9.34 -4.91 19.32
CA GLY A 103 -10.67 -4.80 19.92
C GLY A 103 -11.32 -6.15 20.21
N ALA A 104 -12.43 -6.13 20.94
CA ALA A 104 -13.20 -7.32 21.27
C ALA A 104 -13.80 -8.01 20.03
N ASP A 105 -14.12 -7.25 18.99
CA ASP A 105 -14.66 -7.77 17.72
C ASP A 105 -13.98 -7.07 16.52
N PRO A 106 -12.83 -7.58 16.07
CA PRO A 106 -12.13 -7.05 14.90
C PRO A 106 -12.96 -7.14 13.62
N ILE A 107 -13.80 -8.15 13.49
CA ILE A 107 -14.64 -8.33 12.30
C ILE A 107 -15.67 -7.20 12.20
N GLN A 108 -16.32 -6.88 13.32
CA GLN A 108 -17.27 -5.77 13.36
C GLN A 108 -16.58 -4.42 13.17
N ALA A 109 -15.38 -4.23 13.74
CA ALA A 109 -14.59 -3.02 13.53
C ALA A 109 -14.29 -2.80 12.04
N TRP A 110 -13.89 -3.84 11.31
CA TRP A 110 -13.64 -3.77 9.88
C TRP A 110 -14.92 -3.56 9.05
N LYS A 111 -16.06 -4.14 9.44
CA LYS A 111 -17.35 -3.87 8.78
C LYS A 111 -17.73 -2.39 8.86
N ILE A 112 -17.58 -1.80 10.05
CA ILE A 112 -17.85 -0.37 10.27
C ILE A 112 -16.88 0.49 9.46
N HIS A 113 -15.59 0.16 9.51
CA HIS A 113 -14.56 0.89 8.78
C HIS A 113 -14.78 0.86 7.27
N ASN A 114 -15.01 -0.30 6.69
CA ASN A 114 -15.32 -0.45 5.26
C ASN A 114 -16.59 0.30 4.84
N LYS A 115 -17.60 0.33 5.72
CA LYS A 115 -18.79 1.14 5.49
C LYS A 115 -18.45 2.64 5.41
N ASN A 116 -17.65 3.14 6.36
CA ASN A 116 -17.24 4.54 6.38
C ASN A 116 -16.40 4.92 5.14
N LEU A 117 -15.49 4.05 4.70
CA LEU A 117 -14.72 4.29 3.48
C LEU A 117 -15.62 4.31 2.24
N ARG A 118 -16.60 3.41 2.15
CA ARG A 118 -17.56 3.38 1.05
C ARG A 118 -18.41 4.65 1.02
N GLU A 119 -18.94 5.09 2.14
CA GLU A 119 -19.73 6.31 2.22
C GLU A 119 -18.93 7.54 1.78
N ARG A 120 -17.62 7.59 2.09
CA ARG A 120 -16.72 8.64 1.60
C ARG A 120 -16.51 8.57 0.09
N THR A 121 -16.26 7.39 -0.47
CA THR A 121 -16.09 7.23 -1.93
C THR A 121 -17.37 7.58 -2.68
N GLU A 122 -18.51 7.12 -2.22
CA GLU A 122 -19.82 7.46 -2.79
C GLU A 122 -20.03 8.98 -2.78
N TRP A 123 -19.79 9.64 -1.64
CA TRP A 123 -19.90 11.08 -1.53
C TRP A 123 -18.95 11.83 -2.48
N LEU A 124 -17.67 11.43 -2.54
CA LEU A 124 -16.68 12.04 -3.43
C LEU A 124 -17.05 11.86 -4.91
N ASN A 125 -17.55 10.70 -5.29
CA ASN A 125 -18.01 10.42 -6.65
C ASN A 125 -19.21 11.29 -7.06
N THR A 126 -20.04 11.75 -6.09
CA THR A 126 -21.11 12.71 -6.41
C THR A 126 -20.60 14.13 -6.66
N LYS A 127 -19.37 14.46 -6.25
CA LYS A 127 -18.82 15.83 -6.34
C LYS A 127 -18.17 16.13 -7.67
N ASN A 128 -17.60 15.10 -8.32
CA ASN A 128 -16.90 15.23 -9.58
C ASN A 128 -15.89 16.38 -9.59
N PHE A 129 -15.00 16.43 -8.59
CA PHE A 129 -14.01 17.48 -8.46
C PHE A 129 -13.02 17.45 -9.63
N GLU A 130 -12.61 18.60 -10.12
CA GLU A 130 -11.57 18.71 -11.17
C GLU A 130 -10.16 18.62 -10.62
N ALA A 131 -9.96 19.01 -9.36
CA ALA A 131 -8.67 19.02 -8.70
C ALA A 131 -8.80 18.94 -7.18
N LEU A 132 -7.69 18.58 -6.51
CA LEU A 132 -7.49 18.71 -5.07
C LEU A 132 -6.45 19.78 -4.79
N HIS A 133 -6.72 20.64 -3.82
CA HIS A 133 -5.77 21.63 -3.34
C HIS A 133 -5.35 21.28 -1.91
N PHE A 134 -4.06 21.03 -1.73
CA PHE A 134 -3.44 20.75 -0.43
C PHE A 134 -2.71 21.98 0.04
N TYR A 135 -3.18 22.56 1.12
CA TYR A 135 -2.59 23.77 1.69
C TYR A 135 -2.26 23.60 3.16
N THR A 136 -1.00 23.83 3.51
CA THR A 136 -0.51 23.89 4.89
C THR A 136 0.81 24.67 4.91
N ASP A 137 1.39 24.89 6.09
CA ASP A 137 2.68 25.56 6.21
C ASP A 137 3.76 24.82 5.42
N GLY A 138 4.37 25.54 4.46
CA GLY A 138 5.38 24.98 3.53
C GLY A 138 4.84 24.09 2.41
N THR A 139 3.51 23.98 2.27
CA THR A 139 2.91 23.21 1.16
C THR A 139 1.75 23.97 0.56
N ASP A 140 1.82 24.19 -0.74
CA ASP A 140 0.74 24.73 -1.56
C ASP A 140 0.74 23.93 -2.88
N LEU A 141 -0.08 22.88 -2.94
CA LEU A 141 -0.07 21.90 -4.03
C LEU A 141 -1.47 21.71 -4.58
N THR A 142 -1.61 21.92 -5.88
CA THR A 142 -2.82 21.57 -6.62
C THR A 142 -2.57 20.35 -7.50
N VAL A 143 -3.42 19.33 -7.34
CA VAL A 143 -3.37 18.10 -8.15
C VAL A 143 -4.65 17.99 -8.93
N GLY A 144 -4.58 18.14 -10.25
CA GLY A 144 -5.70 17.90 -11.16
C GLY A 144 -6.07 16.41 -11.18
N LEU A 145 -7.35 16.12 -11.32
CA LEU A 145 -7.87 14.76 -11.40
C LEU A 145 -8.11 14.37 -12.86
N ALA A 146 -7.98 13.09 -13.18
CA ALA A 146 -8.24 12.58 -14.53
C ALA A 146 -9.72 12.73 -14.88
N ASP A 147 -10.00 12.99 -16.16
CA ASP A 147 -11.37 13.04 -16.63
C ASP A 147 -12.05 11.67 -16.45
N GLY A 148 -13.21 11.65 -15.84
CA GLY A 148 -13.93 10.40 -15.53
C GLY A 148 -13.29 9.56 -14.42
N HIS A 149 -12.46 10.17 -13.56
CA HIS A 149 -11.91 9.50 -12.39
C HIS A 149 -13.03 8.96 -11.49
N GLU A 150 -12.73 7.87 -10.81
CA GLU A 150 -13.60 7.26 -9.81
C GLU A 150 -12.84 7.14 -8.48
N TRP A 151 -13.49 7.51 -7.39
CA TRP A 151 -12.96 7.34 -6.04
C TRP A 151 -13.22 5.93 -5.56
N MET A 152 -12.18 5.30 -5.03
CA MET A 152 -12.21 3.94 -4.50
C MET A 152 -11.60 3.90 -3.09
N GLY A 153 -11.94 2.88 -2.31
CA GLY A 153 -11.36 2.65 -0.98
C GLY A 153 -12.07 1.52 -0.22
N GLY A 154 -11.36 0.95 0.74
CA GLY A 154 -11.86 -0.14 1.56
C GLY A 154 -11.94 -1.49 0.83
N ALA A 155 -12.93 -2.30 1.22
CA ALA A 155 -13.15 -3.61 0.62
C ALA A 155 -13.66 -3.50 -0.82
N SER A 156 -13.13 -4.34 -1.68
CA SER A 156 -13.53 -4.43 -3.09
C SER A 156 -13.75 -5.89 -3.51
N MET A 157 -14.59 -6.11 -4.50
CA MET A 157 -14.84 -7.44 -5.06
C MET A 157 -13.85 -7.71 -6.19
N ALA A 158 -13.05 -8.75 -6.05
CA ALA A 158 -12.20 -9.23 -7.13
C ALA A 158 -13.04 -9.86 -8.25
N GLN A 159 -12.47 -9.99 -9.46
CA GLN A 159 -13.17 -10.57 -10.61
C GLN A 159 -13.58 -12.05 -10.39
N ASN A 160 -12.89 -12.73 -9.49
CA ASN A 160 -13.28 -14.09 -9.05
C ASN A 160 -14.48 -14.12 -8.08
N GLY A 161 -15.11 -12.97 -7.79
CA GLY A 161 -16.28 -12.85 -6.93
C GLY A 161 -16.00 -12.81 -5.43
N ILE A 162 -14.74 -12.80 -5.02
CA ILE A 162 -14.35 -12.75 -3.59
C ILE A 162 -14.13 -11.30 -3.17
N VAL A 163 -14.85 -10.88 -2.11
CA VAL A 163 -14.64 -9.57 -1.49
C VAL A 163 -13.44 -9.65 -0.55
N CYS A 164 -12.51 -8.72 -0.69
CA CYS A 164 -11.33 -8.63 0.18
C CYS A 164 -10.93 -7.17 0.43
N ASN A 165 -10.13 -6.96 1.48
CA ASN A 165 -9.43 -5.71 1.72
C ASN A 165 -7.99 -5.89 1.20
N PRO A 166 -7.58 -5.18 0.13
CA PRO A 166 -6.25 -5.33 -0.44
C PRO A 166 -5.12 -4.96 0.52
N ASN A 167 -5.33 -3.94 1.33
CA ASN A 167 -4.36 -3.49 2.33
C ASN A 167 -4.91 -3.64 3.74
N ILE A 168 -4.05 -4.02 4.70
CA ILE A 168 -4.34 -3.99 6.14
C ILE A 168 -3.11 -3.39 6.85
N PRO A 169 -3.24 -2.19 7.44
CA PRO A 169 -4.43 -1.32 7.45
C PRO A 169 -4.76 -0.72 6.08
N SER A 170 -6.00 -0.21 5.94
CA SER A 170 -6.47 0.56 4.78
C SER A 170 -7.28 1.73 5.31
N GLU A 171 -6.77 2.93 5.15
CA GLU A 171 -7.36 4.18 5.68
C GLU A 171 -7.76 5.14 4.58
N GLU A 172 -7.19 4.94 3.40
CA GLU A 172 -7.29 5.84 2.28
C GLU A 172 -8.55 5.62 1.45
N VAL A 173 -9.03 6.73 0.90
CA VAL A 173 -9.80 6.75 -0.34
C VAL A 173 -8.93 7.40 -1.41
N PHE A 174 -8.92 6.86 -2.60
CA PHE A 174 -8.00 7.26 -3.66
C PHE A 174 -8.68 7.35 -5.01
N THR A 175 -8.07 8.08 -5.91
CA THR A 175 -8.50 8.20 -7.30
C THR A 175 -7.28 8.49 -8.20
N THR A 176 -7.51 8.65 -9.50
CA THR A 176 -6.45 8.83 -10.49
C THR A 176 -6.15 10.33 -10.70
N PRO A 177 -4.93 10.80 -10.41
CA PRO A 177 -4.50 12.15 -10.75
C PRO A 177 -4.27 12.27 -12.26
N HIS A 178 -4.35 13.50 -12.77
CA HIS A 178 -3.93 13.83 -14.13
C HIS A 178 -2.45 14.23 -14.14
N CYS A 179 -1.58 13.41 -14.72
CA CYS A 179 -0.12 13.55 -14.63
C CYS A 179 0.44 14.90 -15.14
N LEU A 180 -0.30 15.64 -15.96
CA LEU A 180 0.10 16.94 -16.49
C LEU A 180 -0.58 18.13 -15.80
N ARG A 181 -1.39 17.88 -14.77
CA ARG A 181 -2.15 18.91 -14.03
C ARG A 181 -1.73 18.93 -12.56
N VAL A 182 -0.42 18.92 -12.31
CA VAL A 182 0.15 19.04 -10.96
C VAL A 182 0.96 20.32 -10.91
N ASP A 183 0.65 21.23 -10.00
CA ASP A 183 1.31 22.50 -9.80
C ASP A 183 1.40 22.84 -8.32
N GLY A 184 2.56 23.35 -7.90
CA GLY A 184 2.77 23.82 -6.55
C GLY A 184 4.08 23.37 -5.90
N GLU A 185 4.21 23.71 -4.63
CA GLU A 185 5.36 23.41 -3.78
C GLU A 185 4.95 22.47 -2.64
N VAL A 186 5.85 21.56 -2.28
CA VAL A 186 5.66 20.63 -1.18
C VAL A 186 6.87 20.65 -0.25
N SER A 187 6.63 20.89 1.04
CA SER A 187 7.63 20.74 2.08
C SER A 187 7.44 19.40 2.80
N ALA A 188 8.47 18.56 2.76
CA ALA A 188 8.49 17.33 3.52
C ALA A 188 9.13 17.56 4.90
N THR A 189 8.44 17.16 5.96
CA THR A 189 8.96 17.26 7.35
C THR A 189 10.05 16.24 7.63
N LYS A 190 10.20 15.21 6.80
CA LYS A 190 11.26 14.19 6.86
C LYS A 190 11.73 13.87 5.44
N PRO A 191 12.98 13.39 5.28
CA PRO A 191 13.43 12.90 3.98
C PRO A 191 12.47 11.83 3.47
N LEU A 192 12.06 11.96 2.21
CA LEU A 192 11.33 10.90 1.52
C LEU A 192 12.26 9.69 1.42
N SER A 193 11.73 8.48 1.65
CA SER A 193 12.55 7.28 1.54
C SER A 193 13.03 7.12 0.10
N HIS A 194 14.27 6.67 -0.10
CA HIS A 194 14.84 6.45 -1.43
C HIS A 194 14.13 5.37 -2.24
N GLN A 195 13.19 4.66 -1.64
CA GLN A 195 12.44 3.60 -2.31
C GLN A 195 11.13 4.12 -2.90
N GLY A 196 11.27 5.15 -3.73
CA GLY A 196 10.24 5.44 -4.71
C GLY A 196 8.88 5.78 -4.17
N SER A 197 8.84 6.57 -3.16
CA SER A 197 7.68 7.46 -2.96
C SER A 197 7.64 8.52 -4.05
N LEU A 198 8.36 8.31 -5.12
CA LEU A 198 8.27 9.10 -6.33
C LEU A 198 7.43 8.32 -7.30
N ILE A 199 6.35 8.75 -7.40
CA ILE A 199 5.36 8.73 -8.46
C ILE A 199 6.02 8.84 -9.83
#